data_bc7ae5b9d7071cebe8eef612ff00ac01
#
_entry.id   bc7ae5b9d7071cebe8eef612ff00ac01
#
_cell.length_a   1.000
_cell.length_b   1.000
_cell.length_c   1.000
_cell.angle_alpha   90.00
_cell.angle_beta   90.00
_cell.angle_gamma   90.00
#
_symmetry.space_group_name_H-M   'P 1'
#
loop_
_entity.id
_entity.type
_entity.pdbx_description
1 polymer ?
#
loop_
_entity_poly.entity_id
_entity_poly.type
_entity_poly.pdbx_seq_one_letter_code
_entity_poly.pdbx_strand_id
1 'polypeptide(L)'
;KIITQGETIAAIATAIVPQQVSIGIIRLSGNKALSIAKTLFIAPGNPKWQSHSILYGYIRHPQSQQVIDEALLLIMLAPRSYTREDVIEFHCHGGIMPVQQVLQLCIEQGATLAQPGEFTLRAFLNGRIDLTQAESISELVGARSQQASQMALAGLQGKLAQPLQKLRHHCLDILAEIEARIDFEEDLPPLDEKAISQGLETILEQVQTILNTAERGELLRNGLKVAIV
;
A
#
# COMPACT_ATOMS: atom_id res chain seq x y z
N LYS A 1 -8.07 17.72 2.69
CA LYS A 1 -9.19 17.09 1.95
C LYS A 1 -9.47 15.75 2.61
N ILE A 2 -10.70 15.52 3.03
CA ILE A 2 -11.18 14.22 3.51
C ILE A 2 -11.09 13.28 2.30
N ILE A 3 -10.45 12.12 2.48
CA ILE A 3 -10.37 11.09 1.44
C ILE A 3 -11.78 10.58 1.22
N THR A 4 -12.36 10.88 0.08
CA THR A 4 -13.70 10.43 -0.30
C THR A 4 -13.58 8.98 -0.76
N GLN A 5 -14.05 8.04 0.06
CA GLN A 5 -14.23 6.65 -0.37
C GLN A 5 -15.12 6.63 -1.61
N GLY A 6 -14.65 6.00 -2.70
CA GLY A 6 -15.40 5.82 -3.94
C GLY A 6 -14.94 6.67 -5.13
N GLU A 7 -14.10 7.68 -4.94
CA GLU A 7 -13.51 8.42 -6.06
C GLU A 7 -12.37 7.62 -6.70
N THR A 8 -12.33 7.60 -8.03
CA THR A 8 -11.18 7.01 -8.75
C THR A 8 -10.03 8.01 -8.77
N ILE A 9 -8.88 7.60 -8.30
CA ILE A 9 -7.66 8.41 -8.28
C ILE A 9 -6.72 8.04 -9.41
N ALA A 10 -5.91 9.01 -9.85
CA ALA A 10 -4.88 8.83 -10.85
C ALA A 10 -3.58 9.54 -10.42
N ALA A 11 -2.45 8.94 -10.71
CA ALA A 11 -1.14 9.56 -10.54
C ALA A 11 -0.11 8.99 -11.50
N ILE A 12 0.96 9.76 -11.71
CA ILE A 12 2.18 9.26 -12.33
C ILE A 12 2.92 8.43 -11.29
N ALA A 13 3.12 7.14 -11.57
CA ALA A 13 3.71 6.19 -10.65
C ALA A 13 5.24 6.04 -10.80
N THR A 14 5.83 6.62 -11.85
CA THR A 14 7.27 6.61 -12.13
C THR A 14 7.87 7.99 -11.93
N ALA A 15 9.17 8.05 -11.61
CA ALA A 15 9.89 9.32 -11.65
C ALA A 15 9.91 9.86 -13.09
N ILE A 16 9.74 11.19 -13.25
CA ILE A 16 9.90 11.86 -14.53
C ILE A 16 11.22 12.60 -14.50
N VAL A 17 12.20 12.09 -15.25
CA VAL A 17 13.50 12.77 -15.44
C VAL A 17 13.63 13.06 -16.93
N PRO A 18 13.75 14.33 -17.34
CA PRO A 18 13.85 14.69 -18.74
C PRO A 18 14.95 13.92 -19.45
N GLN A 19 14.64 13.33 -20.61
CA GLN A 19 15.57 12.61 -21.49
C GLN A 19 16.27 11.36 -20.87
N GLN A 20 15.83 10.89 -19.67
CA GLN A 20 16.45 9.76 -19.00
C GLN A 20 15.50 8.60 -18.71
N VAL A 21 14.19 8.78 -18.94
CA VAL A 21 13.17 7.77 -18.62
C VAL A 21 12.54 7.27 -19.92
N SER A 22 12.61 5.96 -20.14
CA SER A 22 12.06 5.32 -21.34
C SER A 22 10.58 4.99 -21.21
N ILE A 23 10.09 4.77 -19.99
CA ILE A 23 8.71 4.37 -19.71
C ILE A 23 8.13 5.25 -18.62
N GLY A 24 6.94 5.79 -18.86
CA GLY A 24 6.12 6.45 -17.86
C GLY A 24 4.89 5.63 -17.52
N ILE A 25 4.55 5.53 -16.25
CA ILE A 25 3.40 4.76 -15.78
C ILE A 25 2.40 5.72 -15.13
N ILE A 26 1.17 5.74 -15.63
CA ILE A 26 0.04 6.39 -15.01
C ILE A 26 -0.83 5.30 -14.39
N ARG A 27 -1.04 5.38 -13.07
CA ARG A 27 -1.86 4.43 -12.31
C ARG A 27 -3.17 5.06 -11.92
N LEU A 28 -4.26 4.32 -12.17
CA LEU A 28 -5.60 4.61 -11.66
C LEU A 28 -5.99 3.57 -10.60
N SER A 29 -6.77 3.99 -9.61
CA SER A 29 -7.40 3.09 -8.65
C SER A 29 -8.80 3.58 -8.30
N GLY A 30 -9.78 2.68 -8.35
CA GLY A 30 -11.18 2.99 -8.00
C GLY A 30 -12.19 2.41 -8.98
N ASN A 31 -13.46 2.61 -8.68
CA ASN A 31 -14.59 2.01 -9.38
C ASN A 31 -14.76 2.43 -10.86
N LYS A 32 -14.21 3.59 -11.25
CA LYS A 32 -14.23 4.09 -12.63
C LYS A 32 -12.94 3.78 -13.40
N ALA A 33 -11.93 3.15 -12.80
CA ALA A 33 -10.62 2.95 -13.43
C ALA A 33 -10.75 2.19 -14.76
N LEU A 34 -11.51 1.10 -14.79
CA LEU A 34 -11.71 0.32 -16.00
C LEU A 34 -12.51 1.07 -17.07
N SER A 35 -13.54 1.84 -16.70
CA SER A 35 -14.35 2.62 -17.65
C SER A 35 -13.55 3.76 -18.27
N ILE A 36 -12.75 4.46 -17.49
CA ILE A 36 -11.81 5.50 -17.97
C ILE A 36 -10.83 4.89 -18.97
N ALA A 37 -10.24 3.74 -18.63
CA ALA A 37 -9.31 3.07 -19.51
C ALA A 37 -9.96 2.66 -20.85
N LYS A 38 -11.18 2.14 -20.84
CA LYS A 38 -11.92 1.78 -22.06
C LYS A 38 -12.25 2.98 -22.94
N THR A 39 -12.42 4.17 -22.35
CA THR A 39 -12.66 5.40 -23.10
C THR A 39 -11.39 5.93 -23.78
N LEU A 40 -10.23 5.75 -23.14
CA LEU A 40 -8.97 6.32 -23.59
C LEU A 40 -8.11 5.36 -24.41
N PHE A 41 -8.30 4.04 -24.28
CA PHE A 41 -7.39 3.04 -24.86
C PHE A 41 -8.06 2.20 -25.93
N ILE A 42 -7.40 2.09 -27.07
CA ILE A 42 -7.84 1.25 -28.20
C ILE A 42 -6.79 0.19 -28.45
N ALA A 43 -7.17 -1.06 -28.26
CA ALA A 43 -6.34 -2.21 -28.61
C ALA A 43 -6.77 -2.82 -29.96
N PRO A 44 -5.83 -3.21 -30.82
CA PRO A 44 -6.14 -3.92 -32.06
C PRO A 44 -6.84 -5.26 -31.80
N GLY A 45 -7.70 -5.66 -32.75
CA GLY A 45 -8.46 -6.89 -32.65
C GLY A 45 -9.64 -6.81 -31.69
N ASN A 46 -9.96 -7.92 -31.04
CA ASN A 46 -11.03 -7.99 -30.04
C ASN A 46 -10.46 -8.46 -28.68
N PRO A 47 -9.72 -7.61 -27.96
CA PRO A 47 -9.04 -8.01 -26.74
C PRO A 47 -10.03 -8.28 -25.63
N LYS A 48 -9.71 -9.26 -24.78
CA LYS A 48 -10.45 -9.51 -23.54
C LYS A 48 -9.96 -8.58 -22.46
N TRP A 49 -10.84 -7.72 -21.98
CA TRP A 49 -10.60 -6.82 -20.85
C TRP A 49 -10.80 -7.57 -19.52
N GLN A 50 -9.86 -8.43 -19.18
CA GLN A 50 -9.94 -9.28 -17.99
C GLN A 50 -8.83 -8.93 -17.00
N SER A 51 -9.06 -9.27 -15.74
CA SER A 51 -8.05 -9.05 -14.69
C SER A 51 -6.77 -9.84 -14.95
N HIS A 52 -5.63 -9.24 -14.60
CA HIS A 52 -4.28 -9.80 -14.77
C HIS A 52 -3.93 -10.06 -16.23
N SER A 53 -4.32 -9.12 -17.10
CA SER A 53 -3.94 -9.11 -18.51
C SER A 53 -3.24 -7.81 -18.88
N ILE A 54 -2.46 -7.88 -19.93
CA ILE A 54 -1.78 -6.75 -20.57
C ILE A 54 -2.31 -6.64 -21.98
N LEU A 55 -2.76 -5.44 -22.36
CA LEU A 55 -3.19 -5.11 -23.71
C LEU A 55 -2.15 -4.18 -24.35
N TYR A 56 -1.84 -4.43 -25.62
CA TYR A 56 -1.07 -3.50 -26.43
C TYR A 56 -2.01 -2.66 -27.27
N GLY A 57 -1.74 -1.36 -27.42
CA GLY A 57 -2.60 -0.49 -28.20
C GLY A 57 -2.20 0.98 -28.16
N TYR A 58 -3.18 1.85 -28.35
CA TYR A 58 -2.99 3.28 -28.47
C TYR A 58 -3.87 4.04 -27.48
N ILE A 59 -3.29 5.04 -26.83
CA ILE A 59 -4.02 6.02 -26.02
C ILE A 59 -4.51 7.10 -26.99
N ARG A 60 -5.82 7.41 -26.94
CA ARG A 60 -6.45 8.41 -27.80
C ARG A 60 -7.24 9.42 -27.01
N HIS A 61 -7.26 10.64 -27.51
CA HIS A 61 -8.17 11.67 -27.03
C HIS A 61 -9.62 11.30 -27.41
N PRO A 62 -10.57 11.22 -26.48
CA PRO A 62 -11.89 10.63 -26.72
C PRO A 62 -12.73 11.40 -27.75
N GLN A 63 -12.62 12.73 -27.83
CA GLN A 63 -13.38 13.53 -28.77
C GLN A 63 -12.70 13.64 -30.16
N SER A 64 -11.41 14.01 -30.19
CA SER A 64 -10.69 14.25 -31.43
C SER A 64 -10.17 12.98 -32.11
N GLN A 65 -10.17 11.87 -31.38
CA GLN A 65 -9.59 10.59 -31.83
C GLN A 65 -8.09 10.65 -32.16
N GLN A 66 -7.44 11.74 -31.81
CA GLN A 66 -5.98 11.92 -31.97
C GLN A 66 -5.24 10.89 -31.10
N VAL A 67 -4.28 10.19 -31.69
CA VAL A 67 -3.37 9.32 -30.95
C VAL A 67 -2.44 10.18 -30.11
N ILE A 68 -2.38 9.89 -28.82
CA ILE A 68 -1.49 10.55 -27.86
C ILE A 68 -0.21 9.76 -27.71
N ASP A 69 -0.34 8.42 -27.58
CA ASP A 69 0.82 7.55 -27.43
C ASP A 69 0.47 6.09 -27.79
N GLU A 70 1.48 5.32 -28.09
CA GLU A 70 1.44 3.87 -28.17
C GLU A 70 1.86 3.29 -26.83
N ALA A 71 1.07 2.38 -26.25
CA ALA A 71 1.22 2.00 -24.86
C ALA A 71 0.81 0.55 -24.58
N LEU A 72 1.25 0.06 -23.41
CA LEU A 72 0.68 -1.12 -22.79
C LEU A 72 -0.33 -0.68 -21.72
N LEU A 73 -1.41 -1.43 -21.61
CA LEU A 73 -2.42 -1.27 -20.57
C LEU A 73 -2.43 -2.50 -19.68
N LEU A 74 -2.17 -2.32 -18.40
CA LEU A 74 -2.18 -3.37 -17.40
C LEU A 74 -3.50 -3.31 -16.61
N ILE A 75 -4.18 -4.45 -16.46
CA ILE A 75 -5.52 -4.55 -15.85
C ILE A 75 -5.45 -5.44 -14.61
N MET A 76 -5.79 -4.89 -13.45
CA MET A 76 -5.91 -5.61 -12.19
C MET A 76 -7.24 -5.24 -11.53
N LEU A 77 -8.23 -6.13 -11.65
CA LEU A 77 -9.57 -5.88 -11.09
C LEU A 77 -9.65 -6.35 -9.63
N ALA A 78 -10.51 -5.68 -8.88
CA ALA A 78 -10.83 -6.01 -7.50
C ALA A 78 -11.25 -7.48 -7.33
N PRO A 79 -10.92 -8.12 -6.20
CA PRO A 79 -10.07 -7.62 -5.10
C PRO A 79 -8.56 -7.89 -5.30
N ARG A 80 -8.15 -8.42 -6.46
CA ARG A 80 -6.78 -8.86 -6.74
C ARG A 80 -5.95 -7.74 -7.35
N SER A 81 -5.72 -6.67 -6.57
CA SER A 81 -4.94 -5.49 -6.95
C SER A 81 -4.16 -4.94 -5.75
N TYR A 82 -3.35 -3.92 -5.97
CA TYR A 82 -2.60 -3.26 -4.90
C TYR A 82 -3.49 -2.62 -3.85
N THR A 83 -4.58 -1.98 -4.25
CA THR A 83 -5.51 -1.28 -3.36
C THR A 83 -6.75 -2.10 -2.99
N ARG A 84 -6.92 -3.31 -3.54
CA ARG A 84 -8.16 -4.09 -3.57
C ARG A 84 -9.33 -3.41 -4.32
N GLU A 85 -9.06 -2.30 -5.03
CA GLU A 85 -9.96 -1.67 -5.98
C GLU A 85 -9.60 -2.11 -7.40
N ASP A 86 -10.38 -1.69 -8.42
CA ASP A 86 -9.94 -1.82 -9.80
C ASP A 86 -8.73 -0.92 -10.03
N VAL A 87 -7.60 -1.51 -10.42
CA VAL A 87 -6.37 -0.80 -10.73
C VAL A 87 -6.03 -0.99 -12.19
N ILE A 88 -5.77 0.13 -12.86
CA ILE A 88 -5.31 0.17 -14.26
C ILE A 88 -4.00 0.94 -14.33
N GLU A 89 -3.07 0.46 -15.15
CA GLU A 89 -1.84 1.18 -15.44
C GLU A 89 -1.67 1.37 -16.93
N PHE A 90 -1.45 2.61 -17.35
CA PHE A 90 -0.98 2.96 -18.69
C PHE A 90 0.54 3.05 -18.66
N HIS A 91 1.21 2.17 -19.40
CA HIS A 91 2.65 2.18 -19.57
C HIS A 91 2.94 2.85 -20.92
N CYS A 92 3.20 4.13 -20.90
CA CYS A 92 3.47 4.97 -22.08
C CYS A 92 4.95 5.35 -22.18
N HIS A 93 5.33 6.07 -23.21
CA HIS A 93 6.68 6.61 -23.32
C HIS A 93 6.96 7.59 -22.19
N GLY A 94 8.16 7.54 -21.61
CA GLY A 94 8.53 8.24 -20.38
C GLY A 94 8.87 9.72 -20.55
N GLY A 95 8.51 10.34 -21.68
CA GLY A 95 8.63 11.78 -21.87
C GLY A 95 7.66 12.57 -20.98
N ILE A 96 8.04 13.78 -20.58
CA ILE A 96 7.19 14.65 -19.74
C ILE A 96 5.81 14.86 -20.39
N MET A 97 5.79 15.22 -21.68
CA MET A 97 4.56 15.57 -22.38
C MET A 97 3.58 14.39 -22.52
N PRO A 98 3.98 13.18 -23.01
CA PRO A 98 3.06 12.05 -23.10
C PRO A 98 2.45 11.69 -21.74
N VAL A 99 3.27 11.61 -20.69
CA VAL A 99 2.85 11.25 -19.34
C VAL A 99 1.85 12.25 -18.75
N GLN A 100 2.12 13.56 -18.92
CA GLN A 100 1.22 14.61 -18.46
C GLN A 100 -0.09 14.63 -19.23
N GLN A 101 -0.06 14.42 -20.56
CA GLN A 101 -1.26 14.37 -21.40
C GLN A 101 -2.15 13.19 -21.00
N VAL A 102 -1.57 12.00 -20.77
CA VAL A 102 -2.35 10.81 -20.35
C VAL A 102 -2.96 11.04 -18.96
N LEU A 103 -2.22 11.59 -18.00
CA LEU A 103 -2.76 11.91 -16.68
C LEU A 103 -3.91 12.92 -16.79
N GLN A 104 -3.74 13.97 -17.59
CA GLN A 104 -4.77 14.99 -17.81
C GLN A 104 -6.05 14.38 -18.40
N LEU A 105 -5.92 13.52 -19.40
CA LEU A 105 -7.05 12.78 -19.96
C LEU A 105 -7.77 11.93 -18.92
N CYS A 106 -7.05 11.25 -18.04
CA CYS A 106 -7.66 10.48 -16.95
C CYS A 106 -8.48 11.39 -16.02
N ILE A 107 -7.97 12.58 -15.70
CA ILE A 107 -8.67 13.57 -14.85
C ILE A 107 -9.93 14.09 -15.57
N GLU A 108 -9.84 14.42 -16.84
CA GLU A 108 -10.98 14.87 -17.65
C GLU A 108 -12.08 13.81 -17.76
N GLN A 109 -11.73 12.53 -17.70
CA GLN A 109 -12.70 11.43 -17.65
C GLN A 109 -13.21 11.11 -16.23
N GLY A 110 -12.88 11.95 -15.24
CA GLY A 110 -13.47 11.91 -13.90
C GLY A 110 -12.62 11.17 -12.86
N ALA A 111 -11.32 10.99 -13.08
CA ALA A 111 -10.38 10.67 -12.04
C ALA A 111 -9.97 11.94 -11.27
N THR A 112 -9.61 11.81 -10.00
CA THR A 112 -8.99 12.88 -9.19
C THR A 112 -7.50 12.62 -9.04
N LEU A 113 -6.71 13.67 -8.93
CA LEU A 113 -5.27 13.52 -8.68
C LEU A 113 -5.04 12.93 -7.30
N ALA A 114 -4.32 11.81 -7.25
CA ALA A 114 -3.96 11.15 -6.01
C ALA A 114 -3.05 12.01 -5.12
N GLN A 115 -3.27 11.96 -3.83
CA GLN A 115 -2.35 12.53 -2.85
C GLN A 115 -1.12 11.61 -2.66
N PRO A 116 0.04 12.14 -2.24
CA PRO A 116 1.20 11.32 -1.89
C PRO A 116 0.83 10.23 -0.88
N GLY A 117 1.16 8.97 -1.19
CA GLY A 117 0.84 7.82 -0.34
C GLY A 117 -0.60 7.31 -0.42
N GLU A 118 -1.49 7.92 -1.21
CA GLU A 118 -2.93 7.58 -1.22
C GLU A 118 -3.21 6.14 -1.67
N PHE A 119 -2.48 5.60 -2.64
CA PHE A 119 -2.64 4.19 -3.02
C PHE A 119 -2.33 3.24 -1.87
N THR A 120 -1.28 3.50 -1.11
CA THR A 120 -0.90 2.69 0.07
C THR A 120 -1.92 2.85 1.19
N LEU A 121 -2.42 4.07 1.40
CA LEU A 121 -3.50 4.31 2.36
C LEU A 121 -4.78 3.55 1.99
N ARG A 122 -5.17 3.50 0.72
CA ARG A 122 -6.32 2.70 0.26
C ARG A 122 -6.06 1.20 0.44
N ALA A 123 -4.85 0.72 0.20
CA ALA A 123 -4.47 -0.67 0.48
C ALA A 123 -4.64 -1.02 1.97
N PHE A 124 -4.30 -0.11 2.87
CA PHE A 124 -4.53 -0.24 4.32
C PHE A 124 -6.02 -0.20 4.67
N LEU A 125 -6.76 0.82 4.22
CA LEU A 125 -8.19 0.98 4.50
C LEU A 125 -9.03 -0.19 3.98
N ASN A 126 -8.65 -0.77 2.85
CA ASN A 126 -9.29 -1.95 2.26
C ASN A 126 -8.78 -3.28 2.86
N GLY A 127 -7.96 -3.22 3.91
CA GLY A 127 -7.50 -4.39 4.65
C GLY A 127 -6.55 -5.32 3.88
N ARG A 128 -5.86 -4.81 2.84
CA ARG A 128 -4.83 -5.58 2.14
C ARG A 128 -3.54 -5.66 2.94
N ILE A 129 -3.17 -4.58 3.58
CA ILE A 129 -1.98 -4.45 4.42
C ILE A 129 -2.36 -3.83 5.76
N ASP A 130 -1.59 -4.09 6.79
CA ASP A 130 -1.69 -3.41 8.08
C ASP A 130 -0.84 -2.13 8.12
N LEU A 131 -0.92 -1.38 9.24
CA LEU A 131 -0.21 -0.12 9.38
C LEU A 131 1.30 -0.30 9.34
N THR A 132 1.84 -1.36 9.98
CA THR A 132 3.28 -1.62 10.01
C THR A 132 3.82 -1.98 8.63
N GLN A 133 3.01 -2.69 7.82
CA GLN A 133 3.32 -2.97 6.43
C GLN A 133 3.28 -1.70 5.56
N ALA A 134 2.31 -0.81 5.80
CA ALA A 134 2.22 0.46 5.09
C ALA A 134 3.43 1.37 5.36
N GLU A 135 3.90 1.44 6.61
CA GLU A 135 5.14 2.14 6.97
C GLU A 135 6.36 1.51 6.30
N SER A 136 6.44 0.18 6.30
CA SER A 136 7.55 -0.57 5.67
C SER A 136 7.66 -0.33 4.17
N ILE A 137 6.55 -0.03 3.46
CA ILE A 137 6.59 0.35 2.04
C ILE A 137 7.35 1.67 1.87
N SER A 138 7.08 2.68 2.72
CA SER A 138 7.79 3.96 2.68
C SER A 138 9.27 3.79 2.98
N GLU A 139 9.61 2.96 3.96
CA GLU A 139 10.98 2.65 4.33
C GLU A 139 11.73 1.90 3.21
N LEU A 140 11.05 0.96 2.53
CA LEU A 140 11.63 0.20 1.41
C LEU A 140 11.97 1.12 0.23
N VAL A 141 11.07 2.05 -0.11
CA VAL A 141 11.28 3.03 -1.18
C VAL A 141 12.39 4.02 -0.82
N GLY A 142 12.52 4.40 0.45
CA GLY A 142 13.54 5.32 0.96
C GLY A 142 14.87 4.67 1.32
N ALA A 143 15.00 3.34 1.27
CA ALA A 143 16.18 2.62 1.72
C ALA A 143 17.44 2.98 0.91
N ARG A 144 18.53 3.31 1.62
CA ARG A 144 19.82 3.67 1.02
C ARG A 144 20.93 2.64 1.26
N SER A 145 20.60 1.53 1.94
CA SER A 145 21.51 0.42 2.16
C SER A 145 20.79 -0.91 1.97
N GLN A 146 21.53 -1.95 1.69
CA GLN A 146 21.00 -3.31 1.54
C GLN A 146 20.33 -3.77 2.86
N GLN A 147 20.95 -3.45 4.00
CA GLN A 147 20.41 -3.80 5.30
C GLN A 147 19.07 -3.10 5.58
N ALA A 148 18.98 -1.79 5.29
CA ALA A 148 17.71 -1.05 5.44
C ALA A 148 16.62 -1.63 4.54
N SER A 149 16.94 -1.96 3.29
CA SER A 149 16.01 -2.60 2.36
C SER A 149 15.53 -3.97 2.87
N GLN A 150 16.43 -4.80 3.41
CA GLN A 150 16.05 -6.10 3.97
C GLN A 150 15.17 -5.96 5.21
N MET A 151 15.43 -4.99 6.08
CA MET A 151 14.58 -4.71 7.25
C MET A 151 13.17 -4.27 6.83
N ALA A 152 13.07 -3.33 5.90
CA ALA A 152 11.80 -2.87 5.37
C ALA A 152 11.02 -4.02 4.69
N LEU A 153 11.70 -4.88 3.94
CA LEU A 153 11.09 -6.07 3.34
C LEU A 153 10.57 -7.05 4.40
N ALA A 154 11.31 -7.24 5.49
CA ALA A 154 10.88 -8.07 6.61
C ALA A 154 9.62 -7.51 7.30
N GLY A 155 9.54 -6.18 7.45
CA GLY A 155 8.35 -5.48 7.94
C GLY A 155 7.15 -5.68 7.00
N LEU A 156 7.37 -5.51 5.69
CA LEU A 156 6.35 -5.73 4.67
C LEU A 156 5.82 -7.19 4.65
N GLN A 157 6.66 -8.17 4.99
CA GLN A 157 6.28 -9.57 5.17
C GLN A 157 5.52 -9.85 6.47
N GLY A 158 5.26 -8.83 7.29
CA GLY A 158 4.52 -8.95 8.55
C GLY A 158 5.32 -9.50 9.72
N LYS A 159 6.66 -9.54 9.64
CA LYS A 159 7.51 -10.06 10.74
C LYS A 159 7.40 -9.24 12.02
N LEU A 160 7.03 -7.97 11.94
CA LEU A 160 6.75 -7.13 13.10
C LEU A 160 5.28 -7.25 13.55
N ALA A 161 4.36 -7.33 12.62
CA ALA A 161 2.93 -7.43 12.91
C ALA A 161 2.56 -8.69 13.68
N GLN A 162 3.14 -9.84 13.33
CA GLN A 162 2.83 -11.13 13.97
C GLN A 162 3.12 -11.17 15.49
N PRO A 163 4.30 -10.76 15.99
CA PRO A 163 4.54 -10.66 17.43
C PRO A 163 3.56 -9.71 18.13
N LEU A 164 3.28 -8.54 17.55
CA LEU A 164 2.33 -7.58 18.12
C LEU A 164 0.90 -8.12 18.18
N GLN A 165 0.46 -8.86 17.18
CA GLN A 165 -0.83 -9.53 17.19
C GLN A 165 -0.92 -10.61 18.29
N LYS A 166 0.15 -11.39 18.49
CA LYS A 166 0.22 -12.36 19.57
C LYS A 166 0.13 -11.70 20.96
N LEU A 167 0.88 -10.61 21.15
CA LEU A 167 0.80 -9.82 22.38
C LEU A 167 -0.61 -9.29 22.62
N ARG A 168 -1.25 -8.74 21.59
CA ARG A 168 -2.62 -8.26 21.67
C ARG A 168 -3.60 -9.37 22.06
N HIS A 169 -3.48 -10.57 21.47
CA HIS A 169 -4.33 -11.69 21.84
C HIS A 169 -4.12 -12.09 23.30
N HIS A 170 -2.88 -12.19 23.78
CA HIS A 170 -2.60 -12.47 25.19
C HIS A 170 -3.25 -11.44 26.13
N CYS A 171 -3.18 -10.14 25.78
CA CYS A 171 -3.85 -9.11 26.57
C CYS A 171 -5.38 -9.29 26.59
N LEU A 172 -5.97 -9.63 25.42
CA LEU A 172 -7.41 -9.87 25.33
C LEU A 172 -7.84 -11.14 26.09
N ASP A 173 -7.03 -12.19 26.07
CA ASP A 173 -7.32 -13.43 26.84
C ASP A 173 -7.32 -13.13 28.35
N ILE A 174 -6.35 -12.36 28.83
CA ILE A 174 -6.31 -11.94 30.24
C ILE A 174 -7.52 -11.05 30.59
N LEU A 175 -7.86 -10.10 29.71
CA LEU A 175 -9.02 -9.23 29.91
C LEU A 175 -10.32 -10.03 29.97
N ALA A 176 -10.53 -10.95 29.01
CA ALA A 176 -11.70 -11.81 28.99
C ALA A 176 -11.83 -12.69 30.25
N GLU A 177 -10.70 -13.19 30.76
CA GLU A 177 -10.66 -13.95 32.02
C GLU A 177 -11.10 -13.12 33.23
N ILE A 178 -10.66 -11.84 33.28
CA ILE A 178 -11.06 -10.91 34.35
C ILE A 178 -12.54 -10.55 34.21
N GLU A 179 -13.00 -10.18 33.00
CA GLU A 179 -14.39 -9.79 32.74
C GLU A 179 -15.36 -10.93 33.06
N ALA A 180 -15.04 -12.19 32.66
CA ALA A 180 -15.86 -13.33 32.95
C ALA A 180 -16.07 -13.51 34.45
N ARG A 181 -15.09 -13.23 35.30
CA ARG A 181 -15.22 -13.37 36.76
C ARG A 181 -15.94 -12.18 37.40
N ILE A 182 -15.94 -11.01 36.78
CA ILE A 182 -16.77 -9.89 37.23
C ILE A 182 -18.25 -10.16 36.93
N ASP A 183 -18.54 -10.69 35.72
CA ASP A 183 -19.90 -10.89 35.27
C ASP A 183 -20.57 -12.16 35.85
N PHE A 184 -19.76 -13.18 36.20
CA PHE A 184 -20.21 -14.50 36.65
C PHE A 184 -19.52 -14.95 37.94
N GLU A 185 -19.45 -14.06 38.93
CA GLU A 185 -18.73 -14.27 40.20
C GLU A 185 -19.20 -15.50 40.97
N GLU A 186 -20.52 -15.83 40.93
CA GLU A 186 -21.11 -16.97 41.65
C GLU A 186 -20.89 -18.30 40.91
N ASP A 187 -20.70 -18.28 39.57
CA ASP A 187 -20.63 -19.47 38.73
C ASP A 187 -19.21 -19.93 38.41
N LEU A 188 -18.20 -19.08 38.62
CA LEU A 188 -16.80 -19.33 38.26
C LEU A 188 -15.91 -19.47 39.52
N PRO A 189 -14.85 -20.28 39.47
CA PRO A 189 -13.86 -20.29 40.53
C PRO A 189 -13.18 -18.95 40.70
N PRO A 190 -12.64 -18.62 41.89
CA PRO A 190 -11.93 -17.35 42.12
C PRO A 190 -10.83 -17.11 41.10
N LEU A 191 -10.58 -15.81 40.79
CA LEU A 191 -9.54 -15.41 39.87
C LEU A 191 -8.17 -15.93 40.34
N ASP A 192 -7.42 -16.56 39.47
CA ASP A 192 -6.02 -16.91 39.72
C ASP A 192 -5.11 -15.70 39.49
N GLU A 193 -4.95 -14.89 40.54
CA GLU A 193 -4.11 -13.68 40.51
C GLU A 193 -2.66 -13.98 40.10
N LYS A 194 -2.15 -15.18 40.45
CA LYS A 194 -0.78 -15.58 40.10
C LYS A 194 -0.67 -15.83 38.61
N ALA A 195 -1.63 -16.52 38.01
CA ALA A 195 -1.65 -16.78 36.58
C ALA A 195 -1.78 -15.47 35.76
N ILE A 196 -2.62 -14.53 36.23
CA ILE A 196 -2.75 -13.21 35.61
C ILE A 196 -1.43 -12.43 35.70
N SER A 197 -0.81 -12.38 36.89
CA SER A 197 0.47 -11.68 37.09
C SER A 197 1.57 -12.24 36.20
N GLN A 198 1.70 -13.56 36.14
CA GLN A 198 2.67 -14.23 35.25
C GLN A 198 2.41 -13.94 33.77
N GLY A 199 1.14 -13.92 33.35
CA GLY A 199 0.77 -13.56 32.00
C GLY A 199 1.19 -12.13 31.64
N LEU A 200 0.94 -11.17 32.53
CA LEU A 200 1.35 -9.77 32.35
C LEU A 200 2.88 -9.59 32.33
N GLU A 201 3.61 -10.30 33.22
CA GLU A 201 5.08 -10.31 33.22
C GLU A 201 5.64 -10.84 31.89
N THR A 202 5.07 -11.93 31.38
CA THR A 202 5.45 -12.51 30.07
C THR A 202 5.24 -11.50 28.92
N ILE A 203 4.11 -10.80 28.93
CA ILE A 203 3.83 -9.73 27.95
C ILE A 203 4.87 -8.62 28.06
N LEU A 204 5.18 -8.16 29.29
CA LEU A 204 6.15 -7.12 29.55
C LEU A 204 7.56 -7.48 29.02
N GLU A 205 8.03 -8.70 29.28
CA GLU A 205 9.31 -9.20 28.81
C GLU A 205 9.38 -9.23 27.26
N GLN A 206 8.31 -9.67 26.61
CA GLN A 206 8.24 -9.71 25.16
C GLN A 206 8.24 -8.30 24.54
N VAL A 207 7.50 -7.36 25.13
CA VAL A 207 7.51 -5.94 24.71
C VAL A 207 8.92 -5.36 24.89
N GLN A 208 9.57 -5.59 26.04
CA GLN A 208 10.91 -5.12 26.31
C GLN A 208 11.94 -5.68 25.31
N THR A 209 11.79 -6.94 24.93
CA THR A 209 12.64 -7.57 23.91
C THR A 209 12.51 -6.88 22.55
N ILE A 210 11.29 -6.51 22.15
CA ILE A 210 11.06 -5.75 20.90
C ILE A 210 11.70 -4.36 21.01
N LEU A 211 11.47 -3.65 22.12
CA LEU A 211 12.00 -2.29 22.34
C LEU A 211 13.53 -2.27 22.32
N ASN A 212 14.20 -3.25 22.91
CA ASN A 212 15.66 -3.33 22.94
C ASN A 212 16.29 -3.45 21.55
N THR A 213 15.52 -3.80 20.51
CA THR A 213 15.98 -3.82 19.13
C THR A 213 15.79 -2.50 18.39
N ALA A 214 15.01 -1.56 18.96
CA ALA A 214 14.59 -0.32 18.27
C ALA A 214 15.79 0.61 17.96
N GLU A 215 16.69 0.85 18.92
CA GLU A 215 17.87 1.72 18.71
C GLU A 215 18.77 1.20 17.60
N ARG A 216 18.99 -0.12 17.54
CA ARG A 216 19.77 -0.74 16.47
C ARG A 216 19.08 -0.61 15.11
N GLY A 217 17.75 -0.72 15.08
CA GLY A 217 16.95 -0.50 13.89
C GLY A 217 17.05 0.93 13.39
N GLU A 218 16.98 1.91 14.28
CA GLU A 218 17.10 3.32 13.94
C GLU A 218 18.48 3.66 13.35
N LEU A 219 19.55 3.13 13.93
CA LEU A 219 20.90 3.32 13.43
C LEU A 219 21.09 2.74 12.01
N LEU A 220 20.53 1.57 11.74
CA LEU A 220 20.58 0.93 10.42
C LEU A 220 19.77 1.69 9.37
N ARG A 221 18.67 2.34 9.78
CA ARG A 221 17.82 3.14 8.91
C ARG A 221 18.43 4.50 8.59
N ASN A 222 18.86 5.24 9.61
CA ASN A 222 19.29 6.64 9.49
C ASN A 222 20.79 6.76 9.19
N GLY A 223 21.59 5.71 9.47
CA GLY A 223 23.05 5.76 9.39
C GLY A 223 23.69 6.65 10.46
N LEU A 224 25.01 6.76 10.39
CA LEU A 224 25.77 7.67 11.24
C LEU A 224 26.00 9.00 10.52
N LYS A 225 25.75 10.10 11.22
CA LYS A 225 26.18 11.43 10.75
C LYS A 225 27.63 11.62 11.13
N VAL A 226 28.52 11.66 10.14
CA VAL A 226 29.97 11.88 10.33
C VAL A 226 30.33 13.26 9.81
N ALA A 227 30.98 14.07 10.64
CA ALA A 227 31.62 15.30 10.21
C ALA A 227 33.12 15.03 10.03
N ILE A 228 33.68 15.39 8.87
CA ILE A 228 35.12 15.40 8.64
C ILE A 228 35.59 16.82 8.97
N VAL A 229 36.42 16.96 9.97
CA VAL A 229 37.01 18.22 10.45
C VAL A 229 38.39 18.39 9.91
#